data_a32590abf5b02a9915e2325d527a5c93
#
_entry.id   a32590abf5b02a9915e2325d527a5c93
#
_cell.length_a   1.000
_cell.length_b   1.000
_cell.length_c   1.000
_cell.angle_alpha   90.00
_cell.angle_beta   90.00
_cell.angle_gamma   90.00
#
_symmetry.space_group_name_H-M   'P 1'
#
loop_
_entity.id
_entity.type
_entity.pdbx_description
1 polymer ?
#
loop_
_entity_poly.entity_id
_entity_poly.type
_entity_poly.pdbx_seq_one_letter_code
_entity_poly.pdbx_strand_id
1 'polypeptide(L)'
;MKGCFQVGLIRQGLLHDLSKYSPTEFVVGCKYYQGTMSPNNAEREAVGYSSAWLHHKGRNKHHLEYWIDYGIPDKEGPHKGERKGLCGMKMPVNYVVEMYIDRVAASKNYQKDKYREDSALRYYLNGKESHILHDDTRELLELLLYMLADRGEKETNTFIREQILSHRLPYEKAALKEWTDRFREEGHPETGRACPAGEAR
;
A
#
# COMPACT_ATOMS: atom_id res chain seq x y z
N MET A 1 -8.43 1.76 11.17
CA MET A 1 -9.22 2.83 11.81
C MET A 1 -8.38 3.82 12.61
N LYS A 2 -7.71 3.41 13.72
CA LYS A 2 -6.95 4.34 14.59
C LYS A 2 -5.96 5.24 13.85
N GLY A 3 -5.15 4.68 12.94
CA GLY A 3 -4.19 5.45 12.15
C GLY A 3 -4.85 6.51 11.26
N CYS A 4 -5.98 6.19 10.61
CA CYS A 4 -6.73 7.17 9.81
C CYS A 4 -7.20 8.36 10.66
N PHE A 5 -7.64 8.12 11.91
CA PHE A 5 -8.05 9.20 12.83
C PHE A 5 -6.88 10.08 13.23
N GLN A 6 -5.69 9.49 13.42
CA GLN A 6 -4.48 10.24 13.76
C GLN A 6 -4.05 11.23 12.68
N VAL A 7 -4.37 10.96 11.42
CA VAL A 7 -4.07 11.86 10.29
C VAL A 7 -5.27 12.69 9.83
N GLY A 8 -6.43 12.58 10.49
CA GLY A 8 -7.64 13.36 10.15
C GLY A 8 -8.55 12.74 9.10
N LEU A 9 -8.29 11.52 8.64
CA LEU A 9 -9.14 10.78 7.70
C LEU A 9 -10.28 10.04 8.40
N ILE A 10 -11.11 10.79 9.16
CA ILE A 10 -12.14 10.23 10.06
C ILE A 10 -13.14 9.38 9.28
N ARG A 11 -13.75 9.94 8.22
CA ARG A 11 -14.75 9.25 7.42
C ARG A 11 -14.19 7.97 6.79
N GLN A 12 -13.00 8.04 6.20
CA GLN A 12 -12.35 6.87 5.61
C GLN A 12 -12.05 5.80 6.66
N GLY A 13 -11.53 6.19 7.82
CA GLY A 13 -11.29 5.26 8.92
C GLY A 13 -12.54 4.57 9.45
N LEU A 14 -13.71 5.24 9.43
CA LEU A 14 -14.99 4.62 9.81
C LEU A 14 -15.51 3.66 8.73
N LEU A 15 -15.27 3.96 7.45
CA LEU A 15 -15.73 3.15 6.32
C LEU A 15 -14.70 2.12 5.87
N HIS A 16 -13.50 2.16 6.45
CA HIS A 16 -12.41 1.25 6.10
C HIS A 16 -12.85 -0.20 6.20
N ASP A 17 -12.68 -0.91 5.10
CA ASP A 17 -12.91 -2.35 5.02
C ASP A 17 -14.34 -2.85 5.36
N LEU A 18 -15.36 -2.00 5.29
CA LEU A 18 -16.73 -2.43 5.53
C LEU A 18 -17.18 -3.56 4.58
N SER A 19 -16.55 -3.70 3.42
CA SER A 19 -16.80 -4.81 2.50
C SER A 19 -16.54 -6.19 3.13
N LYS A 20 -15.67 -6.27 4.16
CA LYS A 20 -15.40 -7.49 4.92
C LYS A 20 -16.62 -8.09 5.62
N TYR A 21 -17.67 -7.28 5.85
CA TYR A 21 -18.92 -7.75 6.39
C TYR A 21 -19.90 -8.27 5.32
N SER A 22 -19.54 -8.16 4.04
CA SER A 22 -20.33 -8.79 2.97
C SER A 22 -20.24 -10.33 3.07
N PRO A 23 -21.33 -11.06 2.71
CA PRO A 23 -21.28 -12.52 2.72
C PRO A 23 -20.11 -13.11 1.93
N THR A 24 -19.74 -12.48 0.80
CA THR A 24 -18.64 -12.92 -0.08
C THR A 24 -17.30 -12.94 0.64
N GLU A 25 -17.00 -11.91 1.43
CA GLU A 25 -15.73 -11.84 2.17
C GLU A 25 -15.82 -12.53 3.53
N PHE A 26 -16.94 -12.35 4.24
CA PHE A 26 -17.11 -12.87 5.58
C PHE A 26 -17.11 -14.41 5.64
N VAL A 27 -17.87 -15.06 4.76
CA VAL A 27 -17.95 -16.53 4.72
C VAL A 27 -16.60 -17.15 4.37
N VAL A 28 -15.90 -16.58 3.38
CA VAL A 28 -14.54 -17.01 3.00
C VAL A 28 -13.57 -16.75 4.16
N GLY A 29 -13.66 -15.57 4.78
CA GLY A 29 -12.88 -15.24 5.96
C GLY A 29 -13.03 -16.27 7.08
N CYS A 30 -14.25 -16.67 7.41
CA CYS A 30 -14.51 -17.70 8.41
C CYS A 30 -13.98 -19.08 7.99
N LYS A 31 -14.20 -19.48 6.72
CA LYS A 31 -13.81 -20.80 6.21
C LYS A 31 -12.30 -21.02 6.20
N TYR A 32 -11.53 -20.00 5.83
CA TYR A 32 -10.08 -20.09 5.66
C TYR A 32 -9.27 -19.45 6.80
N TYR A 33 -9.91 -19.06 7.90
CA TYR A 33 -9.21 -18.49 9.05
C TYR A 33 -8.32 -19.50 9.74
N GLN A 34 -7.03 -19.18 9.84
CA GLN A 34 -6.02 -20.04 10.49
C GLN A 34 -5.28 -19.33 11.64
N GLY A 35 -5.56 -18.05 11.89
CA GLY A 35 -4.91 -17.26 12.95
C GLY A 35 -3.46 -16.83 12.66
N THR A 36 -2.78 -17.47 11.72
CA THR A 36 -1.35 -17.26 11.41
C THR A 36 -1.11 -16.55 10.09
N MET A 37 -2.06 -16.61 9.16
CA MET A 37 -1.99 -15.93 7.86
C MET A 37 -3.34 -15.33 7.47
N SER A 38 -3.30 -14.49 6.43
CA SER A 38 -4.53 -13.95 5.85
C SER A 38 -5.41 -15.07 5.28
N PRO A 39 -6.73 -15.11 5.60
CA PRO A 39 -7.66 -16.04 4.99
C PRO A 39 -7.64 -16.03 3.45
N ASN A 40 -7.35 -14.86 2.84
CA ASN A 40 -7.22 -14.73 1.40
C ASN A 40 -6.04 -15.54 0.83
N ASN A 41 -4.93 -15.63 1.58
CA ASN A 41 -3.80 -16.45 1.19
C ASN A 41 -4.13 -17.94 1.30
N ALA A 42 -4.76 -18.34 2.41
CA ALA A 42 -5.19 -19.72 2.59
C ALA A 42 -6.22 -20.17 1.53
N GLU A 43 -7.15 -19.29 1.12
CA GLU A 43 -8.04 -19.56 -0.01
C GLU A 43 -7.25 -19.73 -1.32
N ARG A 44 -6.27 -18.85 -1.57
CA ARG A 44 -5.43 -18.90 -2.78
C ARG A 44 -4.64 -20.20 -2.89
N GLU A 45 -4.07 -20.66 -1.78
CA GLU A 45 -3.37 -21.94 -1.70
C GLU A 45 -4.31 -23.14 -1.95
N ALA A 46 -5.55 -23.07 -1.46
CA ALA A 46 -6.51 -24.17 -1.57
C ALA A 46 -7.15 -24.28 -2.95
N VAL A 47 -7.45 -23.15 -3.62
CA VAL A 47 -8.26 -23.14 -4.85
C VAL A 47 -7.65 -22.35 -6.02
N GLY A 48 -6.42 -21.86 -5.88
CA GLY A 48 -5.66 -21.15 -6.92
C GLY A 48 -5.93 -19.65 -7.02
N TYR A 49 -6.94 -19.12 -6.36
CA TYR A 49 -7.27 -17.68 -6.30
C TYR A 49 -8.04 -17.36 -5.02
N SER A 50 -8.25 -16.08 -4.73
CA SER A 50 -9.11 -15.67 -3.62
C SER A 50 -10.28 -14.86 -4.13
N SER A 51 -11.49 -15.43 -4.01
CA SER A 51 -12.75 -14.76 -4.35
C SER A 51 -13.02 -13.58 -3.41
N ALA A 52 -12.70 -13.73 -2.13
CA ALA A 52 -12.80 -12.67 -1.14
C ALA A 52 -11.87 -11.49 -1.49
N TRP A 53 -10.62 -11.78 -1.90
CA TRP A 53 -9.70 -10.73 -2.32
C TRP A 53 -10.14 -10.01 -3.59
N LEU A 54 -10.62 -10.73 -4.59
CA LEU A 54 -11.14 -10.14 -5.82
C LEU A 54 -12.32 -9.20 -5.54
N HIS A 55 -13.23 -9.59 -4.62
CA HIS A 55 -14.32 -8.75 -4.17
C HIS A 55 -13.80 -7.52 -3.39
N HIS A 56 -12.87 -7.75 -2.46
CA HIS A 56 -12.31 -6.74 -1.57
C HIS A 56 -11.58 -5.63 -2.33
N LYS A 57 -10.60 -5.99 -3.15
CA LYS A 57 -9.79 -5.03 -3.91
C LYS A 57 -10.59 -4.21 -4.91
N GLY A 58 -11.70 -4.74 -5.43
CA GLY A 58 -12.59 -4.04 -6.34
C GLY A 58 -13.56 -3.04 -5.65
N ARG A 59 -13.59 -2.98 -4.31
CA ARG A 59 -14.47 -2.11 -3.53
C ARG A 59 -13.74 -1.14 -2.62
N ASN A 60 -12.49 -1.45 -2.28
CA ASN A 60 -11.70 -0.67 -1.34
C ASN A 60 -10.61 0.12 -2.07
N LYS A 61 -10.83 1.42 -2.19
CA LYS A 61 -10.01 2.34 -3.00
C LYS A 61 -8.60 2.56 -2.44
N HIS A 62 -8.30 2.10 -1.24
CA HIS A 62 -6.94 2.12 -0.69
C HIS A 62 -6.07 0.96 -1.18
N HIS A 63 -6.64 -0.01 -1.91
CA HIS A 63 -5.87 -1.05 -2.58
C HIS A 63 -5.43 -0.61 -3.98
N LEU A 64 -4.15 -0.80 -4.30
CA LEU A 64 -3.56 -0.39 -5.57
C LEU A 64 -4.24 -1.05 -6.78
N GLU A 65 -4.71 -2.28 -6.61
CA GLU A 65 -5.35 -3.08 -7.66
C GLU A 65 -6.70 -2.51 -8.10
N TYR A 66 -7.36 -1.68 -7.28
CA TYR A 66 -8.54 -0.91 -7.68
C TYR A 66 -8.22 0.09 -8.79
N TRP A 67 -6.97 0.58 -8.85
CA TRP A 67 -6.49 1.63 -9.74
C TRP A 67 -5.68 1.09 -10.93
N ILE A 68 -5.88 -0.17 -11.29
CA ILE A 68 -5.26 -0.78 -12.47
C ILE A 68 -6.26 -0.76 -13.61
N ASP A 69 -5.88 -0.12 -14.73
CA ASP A 69 -6.70 -0.03 -15.94
C ASP A 69 -5.80 -0.05 -17.18
N TYR A 70 -6.38 -0.13 -18.35
CA TYR A 70 -5.64 -0.01 -19.61
C TYR A 70 -5.13 1.42 -19.80
N GLY A 71 -3.86 1.54 -20.18
CA GLY A 71 -3.27 2.83 -20.50
C GLY A 71 -3.87 3.43 -21.77
N ILE A 72 -4.00 4.77 -21.81
CA ILE A 72 -4.44 5.50 -22.99
C ILE A 72 -3.27 5.54 -24.01
N PRO A 73 -3.51 5.18 -25.29
CA PRO A 73 -2.50 5.30 -26.33
C PRO A 73 -1.95 6.72 -26.45
N ASP A 74 -0.66 6.86 -26.76
CA ASP A 74 -0.05 8.16 -26.97
C ASP A 74 -0.66 8.83 -28.20
N LYS A 75 -0.98 10.12 -28.07
CA LYS A 75 -1.55 10.92 -29.17
C LYS A 75 -0.48 11.36 -30.16
N GLU A 76 0.77 11.42 -29.72
CA GLU A 76 1.93 11.91 -30.49
C GLU A 76 3.17 11.07 -30.15
N GLY A 77 4.22 11.18 -30.99
CA GLY A 77 5.48 10.50 -30.78
C GLY A 77 5.60 9.13 -31.48
N PRO A 78 6.73 8.44 -31.27
CA PRO A 78 7.08 7.19 -31.99
C PRO A 78 6.11 6.03 -31.69
N HIS A 79 5.43 6.05 -30.56
CA HIS A 79 4.46 5.01 -30.13
C HIS A 79 3.01 5.47 -30.26
N LYS A 80 2.73 6.46 -31.14
CA LYS A 80 1.38 6.97 -31.39
C LYS A 80 0.39 5.87 -31.77
N GLY A 81 -0.71 5.78 -31.01
CA GLY A 81 -1.78 4.84 -31.28
C GLY A 81 -1.51 3.40 -30.86
N GLU A 82 -0.32 3.08 -30.34
CA GLU A 82 -0.05 1.74 -29.80
C GLU A 82 -0.88 1.51 -28.53
N ARG A 83 -1.45 0.28 -28.42
CA ARG A 83 -2.18 -0.11 -27.21
C ARG A 83 -1.23 -0.24 -26.05
N LYS A 84 -1.50 0.50 -24.98
CA LYS A 84 -0.83 0.31 -23.70
C LYS A 84 -1.49 -0.84 -22.94
N GLY A 85 -0.66 -1.68 -22.31
CA GLY A 85 -1.14 -2.73 -21.42
C GLY A 85 -1.77 -2.19 -20.13
N LEU A 86 -1.87 -3.04 -19.11
CA LEU A 86 -2.32 -2.63 -17.78
C LEU A 86 -1.35 -1.62 -17.17
N CYS A 87 -1.89 -0.51 -16.69
CA CYS A 87 -1.16 0.58 -16.06
C CYS A 87 -1.78 0.92 -14.71
N GLY A 88 -0.96 1.41 -13.78
CA GLY A 88 -1.46 2.00 -12.54
C GLY A 88 -1.99 3.41 -12.82
N MET A 89 -3.22 3.68 -12.40
CA MET A 89 -3.81 5.01 -12.42
C MET A 89 -3.42 5.79 -11.16
N LYS A 90 -3.29 7.12 -11.27
CA LYS A 90 -2.95 7.98 -10.13
C LYS A 90 -4.04 7.90 -9.07
N MET A 91 -3.70 7.42 -7.90
CA MET A 91 -4.61 7.35 -6.76
C MET A 91 -4.82 8.75 -6.17
N PRO A 92 -6.04 9.13 -5.76
CA PRO A 92 -6.22 10.32 -4.92
C PRO A 92 -5.40 10.21 -3.63
N VAL A 93 -4.80 11.31 -3.22
CA VAL A 93 -3.83 11.39 -2.11
C VAL A 93 -4.33 10.76 -0.81
N ASN A 94 -5.61 10.96 -0.49
CA ASN A 94 -6.25 10.40 0.70
C ASN A 94 -6.28 8.86 0.70
N TYR A 95 -6.41 8.22 -0.46
CA TYR A 95 -6.35 6.76 -0.58
C TYR A 95 -4.92 6.22 -0.53
N VAL A 96 -3.92 6.99 -0.98
CA VAL A 96 -2.50 6.62 -0.79
C VAL A 96 -2.13 6.65 0.68
N VAL A 97 -2.59 7.67 1.41
CA VAL A 97 -2.41 7.76 2.86
C VAL A 97 -3.12 6.61 3.58
N GLU A 98 -4.34 6.28 3.18
CA GLU A 98 -5.07 5.13 3.74
C GLU A 98 -4.35 3.81 3.46
N MET A 99 -3.83 3.59 2.24
CA MET A 99 -3.02 2.43 1.87
C MET A 99 -1.75 2.32 2.74
N TYR A 100 -1.06 3.45 2.98
CA TYR A 100 0.09 3.50 3.87
C TYR A 100 -0.30 3.06 5.28
N ILE A 101 -1.37 3.63 5.85
CA ILE A 101 -1.86 3.32 7.20
C ILE A 101 -2.25 1.84 7.32
N ASP A 102 -2.93 1.30 6.30
CA ASP A 102 -3.32 -0.11 6.28
C ASP A 102 -2.10 -1.03 6.30
N ARG A 103 -1.05 -0.75 5.50
CA ARG A 103 0.21 -1.49 5.50
C ARG A 103 0.91 -1.47 6.86
N VAL A 104 0.93 -0.32 7.53
CA VAL A 104 1.49 -0.18 8.89
C VAL A 104 0.68 -1.00 9.88
N ALA A 105 -0.65 -0.90 9.83
CA ALA A 105 -1.54 -1.65 10.71
C ALA A 105 -1.42 -3.18 10.50
N ALA A 106 -1.35 -3.63 9.26
CA ALA A 106 -1.12 -5.03 8.92
C ALA A 106 0.23 -5.52 9.45
N SER A 107 1.31 -4.75 9.25
CA SER A 107 2.64 -5.09 9.78
C SER A 107 2.65 -5.24 11.30
N LYS A 108 2.01 -4.33 12.03
CA LYS A 108 1.84 -4.41 13.49
C LYS A 108 1.07 -5.65 13.90
N ASN A 109 -0.03 -5.95 13.20
CA ASN A 109 -0.89 -7.09 13.53
C ASN A 109 -0.20 -8.44 13.32
N TYR A 110 0.54 -8.60 12.21
CA TYR A 110 1.21 -9.88 11.92
C TYR A 110 2.52 -10.07 12.66
N GLN A 111 3.28 -9.00 12.91
CA GLN A 111 4.59 -9.09 13.57
C GLN A 111 4.54 -8.95 15.09
N LYS A 112 3.47 -8.38 15.63
CA LYS A 112 3.26 -8.21 17.09
C LYS A 112 4.50 -7.61 17.77
N ASP A 113 5.10 -8.34 18.72
CA ASP A 113 6.29 -7.91 19.47
C ASP A 113 7.56 -7.78 18.60
N LYS A 114 7.55 -8.33 17.39
CA LYS A 114 8.66 -8.22 16.43
C LYS A 114 8.53 -7.02 15.51
N TYR A 115 7.42 -6.26 15.61
CA TYR A 115 7.22 -5.08 14.79
C TYR A 115 8.32 -4.03 15.04
N ARG A 116 8.80 -3.45 13.95
CA ARG A 116 9.71 -2.31 13.94
C ARG A 116 9.18 -1.27 12.97
N GLU A 117 9.60 -0.02 13.10
CA GLU A 117 9.16 1.07 12.23
C GLU A 117 9.53 0.84 10.74
N ASP A 118 10.59 0.06 10.47
CA ASP A 118 11.00 -0.34 9.12
C ASP A 118 10.24 -1.56 8.56
N SER A 119 9.37 -2.21 9.35
CA SER A 119 8.69 -3.45 8.96
C SER A 119 7.82 -3.31 7.71
N ALA A 120 7.05 -2.23 7.63
CA ALA A 120 6.18 -1.98 6.47
C ALA A 120 6.99 -1.66 5.21
N LEU A 121 8.10 -0.92 5.35
CA LEU A 121 9.04 -0.63 4.26
C LEU A 121 9.67 -1.92 3.71
N ARG A 122 10.22 -2.77 4.58
CA ARG A 122 10.82 -4.05 4.17
C ARG A 122 9.83 -4.95 3.43
N TYR A 123 8.60 -5.05 3.94
CA TYR A 123 7.55 -5.82 3.28
C TYR A 123 7.23 -5.26 1.88
N TYR A 124 7.14 -3.93 1.76
CA TYR A 124 6.92 -3.27 0.48
C TYR A 124 8.06 -3.53 -0.51
N LEU A 125 9.31 -3.34 -0.08
CA LEU A 125 10.49 -3.52 -0.94
C LEU A 125 10.63 -4.95 -1.47
N ASN A 126 10.25 -5.96 -0.66
CA ASN A 126 10.27 -7.37 -1.08
C ASN A 126 9.31 -7.68 -2.24
N GLY A 127 8.22 -6.92 -2.38
CA GLY A 127 7.24 -7.09 -3.46
C GLY A 127 7.17 -5.94 -4.47
N LYS A 128 8.06 -4.96 -4.37
CA LYS A 128 8.00 -3.68 -5.09
C LYS A 128 7.82 -3.85 -6.60
N GLU A 129 8.59 -4.75 -7.22
CA GLU A 129 8.61 -4.94 -8.67
C GLU A 129 7.30 -5.54 -9.21
N SER A 130 6.53 -6.20 -8.37
CA SER A 130 5.23 -6.76 -8.77
C SER A 130 4.07 -5.74 -8.69
N HIS A 131 4.30 -4.56 -8.14
CA HIS A 131 3.26 -3.56 -7.94
C HIS A 131 3.08 -2.68 -9.19
N ILE A 132 1.90 -2.75 -9.80
CA ILE A 132 1.49 -1.85 -10.90
C ILE A 132 0.95 -0.57 -10.26
N LEU A 133 1.79 0.44 -10.11
CA LEU A 133 1.47 1.74 -9.51
C LEU A 133 1.80 2.87 -10.46
N HIS A 134 0.97 3.92 -10.46
CA HIS A 134 1.32 5.20 -11.07
C HIS A 134 2.57 5.79 -10.37
N ASP A 135 3.44 6.44 -11.11
CA ASP A 135 4.70 6.97 -10.59
C ASP A 135 4.53 7.90 -9.38
N ASP A 136 3.59 8.85 -9.47
CA ASP A 136 3.31 9.75 -8.34
C ASP A 136 2.83 8.99 -7.10
N THR A 137 1.99 7.97 -7.31
CA THR A 137 1.46 7.13 -6.22
C THR A 137 2.57 6.33 -5.56
N ARG A 138 3.46 5.75 -6.36
CA ARG A 138 4.64 5.02 -5.90
C ARG A 138 5.53 5.92 -5.07
N GLU A 139 5.87 7.10 -5.57
CA GLU A 139 6.77 8.03 -4.91
C GLU A 139 6.22 8.50 -3.56
N LEU A 140 4.91 8.84 -3.48
CA LEU A 140 4.30 9.21 -2.21
C LEU A 140 4.29 8.04 -1.21
N LEU A 141 3.94 6.84 -1.65
CA LEU A 141 3.96 5.67 -0.77
C LEU A 141 5.36 5.39 -0.24
N GLU A 142 6.38 5.44 -1.11
CA GLU A 142 7.78 5.23 -0.73
C GLU A 142 8.25 6.29 0.25
N LEU A 143 7.98 7.58 -0.02
CA LEU A 143 8.30 8.68 0.90
C LEU A 143 7.76 8.40 2.31
N LEU A 144 6.48 8.04 2.42
CA LEU A 144 5.86 7.78 3.72
C LEU A 144 6.45 6.56 4.43
N LEU A 145 6.79 5.50 3.68
CA LEU A 145 7.39 4.29 4.24
C LEU A 145 8.84 4.51 4.69
N TYR A 146 9.64 5.24 3.91
CA TYR A 146 11.02 5.62 4.30
C TYR A 146 11.01 6.56 5.49
N MET A 147 10.13 7.57 5.49
CA MET A 147 9.99 8.49 6.63
C MET A 147 9.55 7.77 7.91
N LEU A 148 8.62 6.79 7.80
CA LEU A 148 8.24 5.96 8.94
C LEU A 148 9.44 5.22 9.52
N ALA A 149 10.25 4.60 8.65
CA ALA A 149 11.41 3.82 9.07
C ALA A 149 12.49 4.67 9.77
N ASP A 150 12.66 5.93 9.35
CA ASP A 150 13.67 6.86 9.86
C ASP A 150 13.17 7.67 11.06
N ARG A 151 11.96 8.25 10.98
CA ARG A 151 11.43 9.23 11.96
C ARG A 151 10.33 8.68 12.86
N GLY A 152 9.83 7.50 12.56
CA GLY A 152 8.73 6.86 13.29
C GLY A 152 7.35 7.43 12.97
N GLU A 153 6.34 6.75 13.50
CA GLU A 153 4.93 6.99 13.16
C GLU A 153 4.43 8.39 13.52
N LYS A 154 4.88 8.94 14.66
CA LYS A 154 4.40 10.24 15.15
C LYS A 154 4.76 11.38 14.20
N GLU A 155 6.02 11.43 13.77
CA GLU A 155 6.52 12.47 12.86
C GLU A 155 5.93 12.29 11.47
N THR A 156 5.86 11.06 10.95
CA THR A 156 5.23 10.75 9.68
C THR A 156 3.75 11.16 9.66
N ASN A 157 2.99 10.89 10.71
CA ASN A 157 1.59 11.30 10.81
C ASN A 157 1.43 12.83 10.84
N THR A 158 2.36 13.54 11.48
CA THR A 158 2.38 15.01 11.47
C THR A 158 2.66 15.54 10.07
N PHE A 159 3.66 15.01 9.39
CA PHE A 159 3.98 15.34 8.00
C PHE A 159 2.79 15.09 7.06
N ILE A 160 2.11 13.95 7.19
CA ILE A 160 0.91 13.63 6.42
C ILE A 160 -0.15 14.72 6.58
N ARG A 161 -0.46 15.15 7.81
CA ARG A 161 -1.46 16.20 8.05
C ARG A 161 -1.05 17.55 7.49
N GLU A 162 0.21 17.93 7.76
CA GLU A 162 0.67 19.31 7.54
C GLU A 162 1.18 19.57 6.14
N GLN A 163 1.66 18.57 5.45
CA GLN A 163 2.24 18.72 4.12
C GLN A 163 1.41 18.04 3.04
N ILE A 164 0.99 16.80 3.27
CA ILE A 164 0.33 15.96 2.25
C ILE A 164 -1.16 16.28 2.15
N LEU A 165 -1.92 16.08 3.23
CA LEU A 165 -3.38 16.29 3.22
C LEU A 165 -3.78 17.76 3.22
N SER A 166 -2.90 18.67 3.61
CA SER A 166 -3.08 20.11 3.48
C SER A 166 -2.73 20.64 2.09
N HIS A 167 -2.25 19.78 1.19
CA HIS A 167 -1.80 20.12 -0.16
C HIS A 167 -0.67 21.16 -0.22
N ARG A 168 0.14 21.30 0.84
CA ARG A 168 1.31 22.19 0.85
C ARG A 168 2.46 21.61 0.04
N LEU A 169 2.66 20.30 0.08
CA LEU A 169 3.58 19.57 -0.79
C LEU A 169 2.79 19.07 -2.01
N PRO A 170 3.19 19.43 -3.25
CA PRO A 170 2.54 18.92 -4.46
C PRO A 170 2.62 17.39 -4.54
N TYR A 171 1.48 16.76 -4.86
CA TYR A 171 1.41 15.33 -5.09
C TYR A 171 1.83 14.98 -6.52
N GLU A 172 3.12 15.12 -6.79
CA GLU A 172 3.78 14.86 -8.07
C GLU A 172 5.16 14.25 -7.81
N LYS A 173 5.56 13.28 -8.62
CA LYS A 173 6.82 12.54 -8.47
C LYS A 173 8.03 13.49 -8.33
N ALA A 174 8.12 14.52 -9.14
CA ALA A 174 9.26 15.44 -9.11
C ALA A 174 9.40 16.16 -7.76
N ALA A 175 8.28 16.64 -7.19
CA ALA A 175 8.28 17.33 -5.90
C ALA A 175 8.51 16.37 -4.72
N LEU A 176 8.00 15.16 -4.81
CA LEU A 176 8.12 14.16 -3.76
C LEU A 176 9.51 13.51 -3.74
N LYS A 177 10.12 13.31 -4.91
CA LYS A 177 11.40 12.62 -5.06
C LYS A 177 12.52 13.26 -4.25
N GLU A 178 12.60 14.57 -4.20
CA GLU A 178 13.61 15.28 -3.40
C GLU A 178 13.52 14.90 -1.90
N TRP A 179 12.32 14.73 -1.38
CA TRP A 179 12.10 14.28 -0.02
C TRP A 179 12.45 12.80 0.17
N THR A 180 12.03 11.95 -0.77
CA THR A 180 12.31 10.50 -0.69
C THR A 180 13.79 10.21 -0.76
N ASP A 181 14.53 10.89 -1.64
CA ASP A 181 15.97 10.69 -1.82
C ASP A 181 16.73 11.03 -0.53
N ARG A 182 16.35 12.09 0.20
CA ARG A 182 16.96 12.42 1.51
C ARG A 182 16.89 11.24 2.48
N PHE A 183 15.70 10.60 2.61
CA PHE A 183 15.55 9.45 3.51
C PHE A 183 16.22 8.17 3.01
N ARG A 184 16.39 8.01 1.69
CA ARG A 184 17.15 6.89 1.11
C ARG A 184 18.64 7.01 1.39
N GLU A 185 19.20 8.22 1.32
CA GLU A 185 20.63 8.47 1.52
C GLU A 185 21.01 8.40 3.01
N GLU A 186 20.13 8.81 3.93
CA GLU A 186 20.41 8.91 5.37
C GLU A 186 20.49 7.58 6.10
N GLY A 187 20.22 6.40 5.48
CA GLY A 187 20.51 5.19 6.22
C GLY A 187 19.76 3.89 5.96
N HIS A 188 18.96 3.79 4.91
CA HIS A 188 18.37 2.51 4.53
C HIS A 188 18.97 2.04 3.19
N PRO A 189 20.12 1.33 3.21
CA PRO A 189 20.62 0.71 2.00
C PRO A 189 19.53 -0.18 1.43
N GLU A 190 19.31 -0.09 0.12
CA GLU A 190 18.48 -1.05 -0.60
C GLU A 190 18.88 -2.44 -0.12
N THR A 191 18.06 -3.07 0.69
CA THR A 191 18.39 -4.38 1.25
C THR A 191 18.19 -5.41 0.16
N GLY A 192 19.22 -5.52 -0.70
CA GLY A 192 19.44 -6.64 -1.60
C GLY A 192 19.83 -7.90 -0.83
N ARG A 193 19.07 -8.26 0.20
CA ARG A 193 19.11 -9.58 0.82
C ARG A 193 17.67 -10.04 1.00
N ALA A 194 17.29 -10.97 0.11
CA ALA A 194 16.11 -11.78 0.32
C ALA A 194 16.10 -12.27 1.78
N CYS A 195 15.03 -11.97 2.51
CA CYS A 195 14.75 -12.70 3.74
C CYS A 195 14.67 -14.19 3.34
N PRO A 196 15.44 -15.10 4.00
CA PRO A 196 15.22 -16.51 3.77
C PRO A 196 13.75 -16.79 4.08
N ALA A 197 13.07 -17.42 3.12
CA ALA A 197 11.74 -17.95 3.33
C ALA A 197 11.80 -18.75 4.64
N GLY A 198 11.05 -18.28 5.66
CA GLY A 198 10.98 -18.97 6.92
C GLY A 198 10.54 -20.39 6.64
N GLU A 199 11.39 -21.35 6.99
CA GLU A 199 11.05 -22.75 7.01
C GLU A 199 9.78 -22.91 7.85
N ALA A 200 8.68 -23.24 7.18
CA ALA A 200 7.48 -23.69 7.83
C ALA A 200 7.80 -25.07 8.43
N ARG A 201 7.85 -25.14 9.74
CA ARG A 201 7.56 -26.35 10.50
C ARG A 201 6.25 -26.16 11.24
#